data_458134394efaf632139831c44ac7bd83
#
_entry.id   458134394efaf632139831c44ac7bd83
#
_cell.length_a   1.000
_cell.length_b   1.000
_cell.length_c   1.000
_cell.angle_alpha   90.00
_cell.angle_beta   90.00
_cell.angle_gamma   90.00
#
_symmetry.space_group_name_H-M   'P 1'
#
loop_
_entity.id
_entity.type
_entity.pdbx_description
1 polymer ?
#
loop_
_entity_poly.entity_id
_entity_poly.type
_entity_poly.pdbx_seq_one_letter_code
_entity_poly.pdbx_strand_id
1 'polypeptide(L)'
;MWDQRYSETGFAYGTEPNDFLKSAYAHIPEGGHVLCLAEGEGRNAVFLALQGYQVTAVDQSAVGLDKAQALATQNGVNITTIVADLADFDFGTQAWDGIVSIFAHVPASLRRALHTQVVTSLRDDGIFILEAYTLRHIKMQGVGGPPATATDLFMCLDDLSTELTGLTMLHTQALDRHLSEGQYHVGQSAVVQIIGHK
;
A
#
# COMPACT_ATOMS: atom_id res chain seq x y z
N MET A 1 -0.84 -11.49 -14.73
CA MET A 1 -1.35 -12.10 -13.48
C MET A 1 -2.36 -11.17 -12.81
N TRP A 2 -2.05 -9.91 -12.53
CA TRP A 2 -2.96 -8.97 -11.86
C TRP A 2 -4.17 -8.61 -12.68
N ASP A 3 -4.05 -8.32 -13.99
CA ASP A 3 -5.20 -8.08 -14.87
C ASP A 3 -6.21 -9.24 -14.83
N GLN A 4 -5.73 -10.49 -14.82
CA GLN A 4 -6.60 -11.66 -14.71
C GLN A 4 -7.36 -11.66 -13.37
N ARG A 5 -6.67 -11.34 -12.25
CA ARG A 5 -7.29 -11.25 -10.92
C ARG A 5 -8.37 -10.15 -10.89
N TYR A 6 -8.05 -8.99 -11.41
CA TYR A 6 -8.95 -7.85 -11.40
C TYR A 6 -10.03 -7.91 -12.49
N SER A 7 -9.95 -8.84 -13.46
CA SER A 7 -11.03 -9.11 -14.41
C SER A 7 -12.19 -9.91 -13.82
N GLU A 8 -12.03 -10.46 -12.61
CA GLU A 8 -13.11 -11.16 -11.91
C GLU A 8 -14.25 -10.20 -11.54
N THR A 9 -15.48 -10.75 -11.43
CA THR A 9 -16.66 -9.96 -11.04
C THR A 9 -16.52 -9.45 -9.60
N GLY A 10 -16.83 -8.19 -9.38
CA GLY A 10 -16.70 -7.52 -8.09
C GLY A 10 -15.28 -7.01 -7.84
N PHE A 11 -14.90 -6.86 -6.59
CA PHE A 11 -13.59 -6.37 -6.14
C PHE A 11 -12.84 -7.48 -5.39
N ALA A 12 -11.62 -7.77 -5.82
CA ALA A 12 -10.80 -8.84 -5.24
C ALA A 12 -10.53 -8.62 -3.73
N TYR A 13 -10.28 -7.36 -3.38
CA TYR A 13 -9.94 -6.94 -2.00
C TYR A 13 -11.02 -6.05 -1.35
N GLY A 14 -12.24 -6.04 -1.93
CA GLY A 14 -13.34 -5.21 -1.45
C GLY A 14 -13.18 -3.74 -1.79
N THR A 15 -14.10 -2.92 -1.27
CA THR A 15 -14.14 -1.47 -1.50
C THR A 15 -13.84 -0.65 -0.23
N GLU A 16 -13.84 -1.32 0.94
CA GLU A 16 -13.48 -0.66 2.20
C GLU A 16 -11.95 -0.52 2.32
N PRO A 17 -11.46 0.60 2.87
CA PRO A 17 -10.03 0.80 3.07
C PRO A 17 -9.45 -0.20 4.06
N ASN A 18 -8.16 -0.42 3.97
CA ASN A 18 -7.42 -1.18 4.97
C ASN A 18 -7.57 -0.54 6.36
N ASP A 19 -7.84 -1.35 7.40
CA ASP A 19 -8.10 -0.85 8.76
C ASP A 19 -6.92 -0.08 9.36
N PHE A 20 -5.69 -0.54 9.09
CA PHE A 20 -4.50 0.16 9.58
C PHE A 20 -4.37 1.53 8.91
N LEU A 21 -4.53 1.61 7.60
CA LEU A 21 -4.55 2.89 6.88
C LEU A 21 -5.65 3.81 7.43
N LYS A 22 -6.85 3.27 7.68
CA LYS A 22 -7.97 4.02 8.25
C LYS A 22 -7.66 4.60 9.64
N SER A 23 -6.82 3.94 10.41
CA SER A 23 -6.38 4.43 11.72
C SER A 23 -5.20 5.41 11.65
N ALA A 24 -4.40 5.35 10.57
CA ALA A 24 -3.11 6.04 10.46
C ALA A 24 -3.13 7.26 9.52
N TYR A 25 -4.10 7.37 8.62
CA TYR A 25 -4.11 8.39 7.56
C TYR A 25 -3.99 9.83 8.07
N ALA A 26 -4.53 10.12 9.26
CA ALA A 26 -4.50 11.46 9.86
C ALA A 26 -3.08 11.93 10.27
N HIS A 27 -2.06 11.07 10.21
CA HIS A 27 -0.68 11.51 10.31
C HIS A 27 -0.20 12.27 9.07
N ILE A 28 -0.81 12.01 7.89
CA ILE A 28 -0.48 12.72 6.65
C ILE A 28 -0.98 14.17 6.75
N PRO A 29 -0.19 15.17 6.36
CA PRO A 29 -0.63 16.57 6.33
C PRO A 29 -1.96 16.74 5.58
N GLU A 30 -2.91 17.46 6.19
CA GLU A 30 -4.27 17.64 5.67
C GLU A 30 -4.28 18.23 4.25
N GLY A 31 -5.07 17.65 3.36
CA GLY A 31 -5.15 18.08 1.95
C GLY A 31 -3.91 17.80 1.11
N GLY A 32 -2.93 17.08 1.66
CA GLY A 32 -1.66 16.78 1.02
C GLY A 32 -1.76 15.88 -0.21
N HIS A 33 -0.68 15.81 -0.96
CA HIS A 33 -0.52 14.93 -2.11
C HIS A 33 -0.08 13.54 -1.65
N VAL A 34 -0.85 12.52 -1.96
CA VAL A 34 -0.60 11.14 -1.53
C VAL A 34 -0.36 10.22 -2.72
N LEU A 35 0.71 9.44 -2.66
CA LEU A 35 1.02 8.37 -3.61
C LEU A 35 0.64 7.01 -2.99
N CYS A 36 -0.24 6.26 -3.66
CA CYS A 36 -0.59 4.89 -3.30
C CYS A 36 0.11 3.90 -4.24
N LEU A 37 0.95 3.03 -3.67
CA LEU A 37 1.77 2.06 -4.40
C LEU A 37 1.04 0.71 -4.53
N ALA A 38 1.07 0.11 -5.74
CA ALA A 38 0.40 -1.15 -6.05
C ALA A 38 -1.06 -1.15 -5.58
N GLU A 39 -1.80 -0.12 -5.98
CA GLU A 39 -3.12 0.22 -5.42
C GLU A 39 -4.24 -0.72 -5.87
N GLY A 40 -4.08 -1.35 -7.03
CA GLY A 40 -5.06 -2.28 -7.58
C GLY A 40 -6.38 -1.60 -7.93
N GLU A 41 -7.46 -2.01 -7.26
CA GLU A 41 -8.84 -1.58 -7.54
C GLU A 41 -9.28 -0.31 -6.78
N GLY A 42 -8.35 0.39 -6.08
CA GLY A 42 -8.56 1.76 -5.62
C GLY A 42 -9.19 1.94 -4.24
N ARG A 43 -9.42 0.90 -3.45
CA ARG A 43 -10.09 1.00 -2.16
C ARG A 43 -9.45 2.00 -1.18
N ASN A 44 -8.11 2.01 -1.11
CA ASN A 44 -7.37 2.91 -0.24
C ASN A 44 -7.27 4.33 -0.85
N ALA A 45 -7.02 4.42 -2.15
CA ALA A 45 -6.94 5.70 -2.87
C ALA A 45 -8.27 6.47 -2.81
N VAL A 46 -9.39 5.79 -3.03
CA VAL A 46 -10.74 6.39 -2.95
C VAL A 46 -11.05 6.83 -1.51
N PHE A 47 -10.71 6.02 -0.51
CA PHE A 47 -10.86 6.41 0.89
C PHE A 47 -10.09 7.70 1.20
N LEU A 48 -8.81 7.79 0.81
CA LEU A 48 -8.00 8.98 1.05
C LEU A 48 -8.54 10.21 0.30
N ALA A 49 -9.02 10.04 -0.93
CA ALA A 49 -9.67 11.12 -1.67
C ALA A 49 -10.96 11.61 -0.98
N LEU A 50 -11.74 10.71 -0.37
CA LEU A 50 -12.91 11.06 0.47
C LEU A 50 -12.51 11.83 1.74
N GLN A 51 -11.28 11.66 2.24
CA GLN A 51 -10.74 12.44 3.36
C GLN A 51 -10.14 13.79 2.91
N GLY A 52 -10.22 14.12 1.61
CA GLY A 52 -9.77 15.42 1.08
C GLY A 52 -8.33 15.46 0.56
N TYR A 53 -7.65 14.33 0.47
CA TYR A 53 -6.29 14.25 -0.10
C TYR A 53 -6.31 14.27 -1.63
N GLN A 54 -5.22 14.77 -2.23
CA GLN A 54 -4.97 14.68 -3.67
C GLN A 54 -4.22 13.38 -3.94
N VAL A 55 -4.91 12.37 -4.48
CA VAL A 55 -4.38 11.00 -4.54
C VAL A 55 -3.93 10.63 -5.94
N THR A 56 -2.72 10.08 -6.02
CA THR A 56 -2.20 9.38 -7.19
C THR A 56 -2.05 7.90 -6.86
N ALA A 57 -2.72 7.04 -7.62
CA ALA A 57 -2.68 5.59 -7.52
C ALA A 57 -1.82 5.00 -8.64
N VAL A 58 -0.82 4.20 -8.30
CA VAL A 58 0.06 3.53 -9.27
C VAL A 58 -0.12 2.02 -9.13
N ASP A 59 -0.35 1.36 -10.24
CA ASP A 59 -0.39 -0.10 -10.34
C ASP A 59 0.05 -0.55 -11.75
N GLN A 60 0.56 -1.77 -11.87
CA GLN A 60 0.89 -2.35 -13.18
C GLN A 60 -0.35 -2.81 -13.95
N SER A 61 -1.49 -2.99 -13.29
CA SER A 61 -2.75 -3.45 -13.88
C SER A 61 -3.62 -2.28 -14.34
N ALA A 62 -3.77 -2.14 -15.66
CA ALA A 62 -4.73 -1.21 -16.22
C ALA A 62 -6.18 -1.56 -15.81
N VAL A 63 -6.51 -2.86 -15.77
CA VAL A 63 -7.84 -3.35 -15.37
C VAL A 63 -8.16 -2.97 -13.92
N GLY A 64 -7.18 -3.10 -13.02
CA GLY A 64 -7.34 -2.66 -11.63
C GLY A 64 -7.59 -1.16 -11.53
N LEU A 65 -6.79 -0.36 -12.21
CA LEU A 65 -6.91 1.10 -12.20
C LEU A 65 -8.20 1.61 -12.88
N ASP A 66 -8.73 0.92 -13.90
CA ASP A 66 -10.05 1.24 -14.47
C ASP A 66 -11.16 1.05 -13.43
N LYS A 67 -11.09 -0.02 -12.63
CA LYS A 67 -12.02 -0.21 -11.49
C LYS A 67 -11.83 0.84 -10.40
N ALA A 68 -10.58 1.24 -10.11
CA ALA A 68 -10.29 2.31 -9.17
C ALA A 68 -10.93 3.65 -9.59
N GLN A 69 -10.85 4.00 -10.88
CA GLN A 69 -11.51 5.18 -11.44
C GLN A 69 -13.05 5.08 -11.36
N ALA A 70 -13.60 3.90 -11.67
CA ALA A 70 -15.03 3.66 -11.55
C ALA A 70 -15.51 3.80 -10.09
N LEU A 71 -14.74 3.25 -9.13
CA LEU A 71 -15.03 3.35 -7.70
C LEU A 71 -14.96 4.81 -7.22
N ALA A 72 -13.94 5.57 -7.66
CA ALA A 72 -13.81 7.00 -7.35
C ALA A 72 -15.02 7.78 -7.86
N THR A 73 -15.42 7.54 -9.12
CA THR A 73 -16.60 8.19 -9.73
C THR A 73 -17.88 7.87 -8.97
N GLN A 74 -18.10 6.61 -8.56
CA GLN A 74 -19.26 6.19 -7.77
C GLN A 74 -19.32 6.88 -6.42
N ASN A 75 -18.17 7.22 -5.83
CA ASN A 75 -18.06 7.90 -4.55
C ASN A 75 -17.99 9.44 -4.69
N GLY A 76 -18.06 9.99 -5.91
CA GLY A 76 -18.05 11.43 -6.15
C GLY A 76 -16.70 12.11 -5.89
N VAL A 77 -15.61 11.37 -5.95
CA VAL A 77 -14.23 11.86 -5.80
C VAL A 77 -13.39 11.62 -7.05
N ASN A 78 -12.25 12.31 -7.13
CA ASN A 78 -11.30 12.14 -8.22
C ASN A 78 -9.97 11.61 -7.66
N ILE A 79 -9.37 10.67 -8.40
CA ILE A 79 -8.00 10.19 -8.18
C ILE A 79 -7.24 10.25 -9.52
N THR A 80 -5.94 10.42 -9.45
CA THR A 80 -5.06 10.25 -10.62
C THR A 80 -4.59 8.80 -10.65
N THR A 81 -4.69 8.12 -11.80
CA THR A 81 -4.19 6.75 -11.96
C THR A 81 -3.04 6.71 -12.94
N ILE A 82 -2.00 5.95 -12.63
CA ILE A 82 -0.82 5.76 -13.49
C ILE A 82 -0.56 4.26 -13.62
N VAL A 83 -0.66 3.75 -14.84
CA VAL A 83 -0.29 2.36 -15.15
C VAL A 83 1.23 2.29 -15.30
N ALA A 84 1.91 1.68 -14.33
CA ALA A 84 3.36 1.53 -14.36
C ALA A 84 3.81 0.33 -13.53
N ASP A 85 4.94 -0.28 -13.93
CA ASP A 85 5.70 -1.16 -13.05
C ASP A 85 6.46 -0.30 -12.03
N LEU A 86 6.37 -0.65 -10.74
CA LEU A 86 7.08 0.08 -9.69
C LEU A 86 8.61 0.05 -9.88
N ALA A 87 9.14 -0.94 -10.62
CA ALA A 87 10.55 -1.00 -10.96
C ALA A 87 11.01 0.17 -11.84
N ASP A 88 10.11 0.69 -12.66
CA ASP A 88 10.39 1.74 -13.66
C ASP A 88 9.74 3.09 -13.29
N PHE A 89 8.91 3.12 -12.27
CA PHE A 89 8.18 4.33 -11.86
C PHE A 89 9.09 5.27 -11.06
N ASP A 90 9.22 6.51 -11.52
CA ASP A 90 9.93 7.57 -10.82
C ASP A 90 8.98 8.26 -9.81
N PHE A 91 9.29 8.15 -8.53
CA PHE A 91 8.52 8.80 -7.45
C PHE A 91 8.75 10.33 -7.39
N GLY A 92 9.75 10.85 -8.11
CA GLY A 92 10.18 12.24 -7.99
C GLY A 92 10.98 12.51 -6.72
N THR A 93 11.24 13.78 -6.47
CA THR A 93 11.98 14.23 -5.27
C THR A 93 11.12 15.24 -4.52
N GLN A 94 10.93 15.06 -3.22
CA GLN A 94 10.09 15.94 -2.37
C GLN A 94 8.73 16.26 -3.02
N ALA A 95 8.09 15.23 -3.58
CA ALA A 95 6.86 15.36 -4.34
C ALA A 95 5.59 15.06 -3.51
N TRP A 96 5.73 14.28 -2.44
CA TRP A 96 4.60 13.70 -1.73
C TRP A 96 4.55 14.08 -0.25
N ASP A 97 3.36 14.42 0.24
CA ASP A 97 3.07 14.62 1.66
C ASP A 97 2.75 13.30 2.36
N GLY A 98 2.34 12.29 1.58
CA GLY A 98 2.12 10.92 2.04
C GLY A 98 2.46 9.89 0.98
N ILE A 99 3.03 8.75 1.41
CA ILE A 99 3.17 7.56 0.55
C ILE A 99 2.57 6.39 1.29
N VAL A 100 1.72 5.61 0.61
CA VAL A 100 0.99 4.48 1.17
C VAL A 100 1.34 3.21 0.43
N SER A 101 1.72 2.17 1.19
CA SER A 101 2.11 0.85 0.69
C SER A 101 1.37 -0.23 1.48
N ILE A 102 0.17 -0.59 1.02
CA ILE A 102 -0.66 -1.61 1.68
C ILE A 102 -0.64 -2.89 0.86
N PHE A 103 -0.02 -3.93 1.42
CA PHE A 103 0.17 -5.25 0.80
C PHE A 103 0.87 -5.23 -0.57
N ALA A 104 1.71 -4.24 -0.81
CA ALA A 104 2.55 -4.13 -2.01
C ALA A 104 3.79 -5.04 -1.88
N HIS A 105 3.63 -6.31 -2.22
CA HIS A 105 4.68 -7.32 -2.11
C HIS A 105 5.49 -7.42 -3.40
N VAL A 106 6.74 -6.98 -3.34
CA VAL A 106 7.72 -7.04 -4.43
C VAL A 106 9.00 -7.74 -3.95
N PRO A 107 9.84 -8.27 -4.86
CA PRO A 107 11.12 -8.88 -4.47
C PRO A 107 11.98 -7.97 -3.59
N ALA A 108 12.70 -8.53 -2.63
CA ALA A 108 13.46 -7.78 -1.64
C ALA A 108 14.48 -6.80 -2.26
N SER A 109 15.06 -7.12 -3.41
CA SER A 109 15.96 -6.21 -4.12
C SER A 109 15.24 -4.97 -4.65
N LEU A 110 14.06 -5.15 -5.25
CA LEU A 110 13.22 -4.05 -5.71
C LEU A 110 12.68 -3.26 -4.53
N ARG A 111 12.19 -3.93 -3.47
CA ARG A 111 11.68 -3.27 -2.26
C ARG A 111 12.68 -2.30 -1.66
N ARG A 112 13.96 -2.69 -1.55
CA ARG A 112 15.02 -1.79 -1.05
C ARG A 112 15.19 -0.54 -1.91
N ALA A 113 15.15 -0.70 -3.23
CA ALA A 113 15.22 0.43 -4.15
C ALA A 113 14.00 1.35 -4.01
N LEU A 114 12.78 0.79 -3.90
CA LEU A 114 11.56 1.55 -3.70
C LEU A 114 11.57 2.29 -2.35
N HIS A 115 12.03 1.67 -1.26
CA HIS A 115 12.10 2.33 0.05
C HIS A 115 13.12 3.48 0.05
N THR A 116 14.22 3.37 -0.71
CA THR A 116 15.13 4.51 -0.94
C THR A 116 14.41 5.65 -1.67
N GLN A 117 13.61 5.35 -2.68
CA GLN A 117 12.79 6.36 -3.38
C GLN A 117 11.73 6.96 -2.44
N VAL A 118 11.06 6.16 -1.59
CA VAL A 118 10.11 6.65 -0.58
C VAL A 118 10.77 7.74 0.26
N VAL A 119 11.96 7.47 0.83
CA VAL A 119 12.68 8.44 1.68
C VAL A 119 13.00 9.72 0.93
N THR A 120 13.41 9.65 -0.34
CA THR A 120 13.81 10.84 -1.12
C THR A 120 12.64 11.60 -1.70
N SER A 121 11.52 10.95 -1.98
CA SER A 121 10.36 11.55 -2.62
C SER A 121 9.35 12.14 -1.63
N LEU A 122 9.40 11.76 -0.37
CA LEU A 122 8.65 12.45 0.68
C LEU A 122 9.18 13.88 0.86
N ARG A 123 8.26 14.82 1.04
CA ARG A 123 8.54 16.18 1.50
C ARG A 123 8.97 16.17 2.96
N ASP A 124 9.54 17.27 3.43
CA ASP A 124 9.73 17.48 4.86
C ASP A 124 8.35 17.41 5.55
N ASP A 125 8.28 16.75 6.71
CA ASP A 125 7.04 16.37 7.43
C ASP A 125 6.15 15.35 6.71
N GLY A 126 6.60 14.76 5.59
CA GLY A 126 5.87 13.73 4.86
C GLY A 126 5.81 12.39 5.61
N ILE A 127 4.75 11.63 5.37
CA ILE A 127 4.45 10.39 6.10
C ILE A 127 4.46 9.19 5.16
N PHE A 128 5.12 8.11 5.59
CA PHE A 128 5.04 6.79 4.97
C PHE A 128 4.19 5.85 5.83
N ILE A 129 3.18 5.22 5.22
CA ILE A 129 2.32 4.22 5.87
C ILE A 129 2.46 2.91 5.12
N LEU A 130 2.84 1.84 5.83
CA LEU A 130 3.01 0.51 5.26
C LEU A 130 2.35 -0.56 6.12
N GLU A 131 1.59 -1.47 5.50
CA GLU A 131 1.23 -2.76 6.06
C GLU A 131 1.56 -3.87 5.06
N ALA A 132 2.19 -4.95 5.55
CA ALA A 132 2.59 -6.08 4.73
C ALA A 132 2.56 -7.39 5.49
N TYR A 133 2.44 -8.52 4.78
CA TYR A 133 2.55 -9.84 5.40
C TYR A 133 3.99 -10.14 5.83
N THR A 134 4.12 -10.74 7.02
CA THR A 134 5.39 -11.30 7.51
C THR A 134 5.51 -12.77 7.14
N LEU A 135 6.73 -13.32 7.17
CA LEU A 135 6.97 -14.75 6.92
C LEU A 135 6.19 -15.68 7.84
N ARG A 136 5.83 -15.20 9.05
CA ARG A 136 4.98 -15.91 10.00
C ARG A 136 3.58 -16.20 9.43
N HIS A 137 3.09 -15.37 8.48
CA HIS A 137 1.77 -15.56 7.85
C HIS A 137 1.63 -16.93 7.16
N ILE A 138 2.72 -17.52 6.65
CA ILE A 138 2.71 -18.86 6.03
C ILE A 138 2.15 -19.93 6.99
N LYS A 139 2.27 -19.72 8.29
CA LYS A 139 1.78 -20.64 9.34
C LYS A 139 0.39 -20.28 9.87
N MET A 140 -0.22 -19.23 9.33
CA MET A 140 -1.54 -18.77 9.74
C MET A 140 -2.65 -19.46 8.92
N GLN A 141 -3.90 -19.32 9.39
CA GLN A 141 -5.07 -19.88 8.70
C GLN A 141 -5.78 -18.86 7.79
N GLY A 142 -5.20 -17.68 7.63
CA GLY A 142 -5.74 -16.65 6.77
C GLY A 142 -5.45 -16.92 5.28
N VAL A 143 -6.28 -16.32 4.44
CA VAL A 143 -6.13 -16.32 2.99
C VAL A 143 -5.50 -14.99 2.59
N GLY A 144 -4.49 -15.02 1.74
CA GLY A 144 -3.80 -13.84 1.21
C GLY A 144 -2.28 -13.96 1.25
N GLY A 145 -1.63 -12.89 0.82
CA GLY A 145 -0.19 -12.78 0.81
C GLY A 145 0.52 -13.52 -0.33
N PRO A 146 1.85 -13.41 -0.36
CA PRO A 146 2.68 -14.08 -1.34
C PRO A 146 2.65 -15.62 -1.19
N PRO A 147 2.95 -16.37 -2.27
CA PRO A 147 3.14 -17.82 -2.16
C PRO A 147 4.21 -18.18 -1.11
N ALA A 148 3.99 -19.25 -0.35
CA ALA A 148 4.93 -19.68 0.70
C ALA A 148 6.35 -19.98 0.20
N THR A 149 6.50 -20.25 -1.10
CA THR A 149 7.81 -20.46 -1.76
C THR A 149 8.54 -19.16 -2.10
N ALA A 150 7.86 -18.02 -2.13
CA ALA A 150 8.43 -16.71 -2.46
C ALA A 150 8.72 -15.93 -1.17
N THR A 151 9.63 -16.46 -0.34
CA THR A 151 9.91 -15.95 1.00
C THR A 151 10.51 -14.55 1.02
N ASP A 152 11.15 -14.13 -0.06
CA ASP A 152 11.74 -12.80 -0.25
C ASP A 152 10.70 -11.67 -0.46
N LEU A 153 9.45 -12.05 -0.72
CA LEU A 153 8.34 -11.09 -0.82
C LEU A 153 7.76 -10.70 0.54
N PHE A 154 8.01 -11.48 1.60
CA PHE A 154 7.55 -11.15 2.95
C PHE A 154 8.44 -10.08 3.59
N MET A 155 7.88 -9.34 4.54
CA MET A 155 8.58 -8.23 5.20
C MET A 155 8.75 -8.50 6.70
N CYS A 156 9.79 -7.92 7.29
CA CYS A 156 10.01 -7.94 8.74
C CYS A 156 10.51 -6.59 9.24
N LEU A 157 10.39 -6.34 10.55
CA LEU A 157 10.76 -5.06 11.16
C LEU A 157 12.25 -4.73 10.98
N ASP A 158 13.13 -5.73 11.11
CA ASP A 158 14.57 -5.52 11.02
C ASP A 158 14.99 -5.02 9.62
N ASP A 159 14.46 -5.68 8.57
CA ASP A 159 14.70 -5.25 7.19
C ASP A 159 14.14 -3.84 6.95
N LEU A 160 12.88 -3.60 7.35
CA LEU A 160 12.21 -2.31 7.15
C LEU A 160 12.92 -1.17 7.87
N SER A 161 13.41 -1.41 9.08
CA SER A 161 14.18 -0.41 9.85
C SER A 161 15.47 0.00 9.14
N THR A 162 16.09 -0.94 8.44
CA THR A 162 17.31 -0.68 7.64
C THR A 162 16.97 0.00 6.32
N GLU A 163 15.96 -0.49 5.62
CA GLU A 163 15.56 0.00 4.29
C GLU A 163 14.99 1.42 4.33
N LEU A 164 14.33 1.80 5.43
CA LEU A 164 13.71 3.11 5.64
C LEU A 164 14.59 4.08 6.44
N THR A 165 15.92 3.84 6.46
CA THR A 165 16.88 4.76 7.07
C THR A 165 16.69 6.18 6.48
N GLY A 166 16.49 7.17 7.34
CA GLY A 166 16.16 8.56 6.97
C GLY A 166 14.72 8.95 7.34
N LEU A 167 13.89 7.99 7.79
CA LEU A 167 12.61 8.28 8.42
C LEU A 167 12.69 8.08 9.94
N THR A 168 11.99 8.94 10.69
CA THR A 168 11.72 8.75 12.10
C THR A 168 10.50 7.84 12.25
N MET A 169 10.65 6.69 12.91
CA MET A 169 9.55 5.74 13.08
C MET A 169 8.60 6.21 14.18
N LEU A 170 7.36 6.55 13.80
CA LEU A 170 6.29 6.89 14.74
C LEU A 170 5.55 5.65 15.23
N HIS A 171 5.47 4.61 14.39
CA HIS A 171 4.87 3.32 14.72
C HIS A 171 5.62 2.20 14.02
N THR A 172 5.96 1.15 14.78
CA THR A 172 6.56 -0.09 14.25
C THR A 172 5.98 -1.26 15.03
N GLN A 173 5.27 -2.14 14.36
CA GLN A 173 4.68 -3.30 15.03
C GLN A 173 4.61 -4.51 14.09
N ALA A 174 4.99 -5.68 14.61
CA ALA A 174 4.63 -6.97 13.99
C ALA A 174 3.57 -7.63 14.87
N LEU A 175 2.43 -7.99 14.28
CA LEU A 175 1.29 -8.51 15.03
C LEU A 175 0.49 -9.53 14.23
N ASP A 176 -0.28 -10.34 14.97
CA ASP A 176 -1.33 -11.18 14.39
C ASP A 176 -2.66 -10.42 14.44
N ARG A 177 -3.36 -10.32 13.31
CA ARG A 177 -4.69 -9.70 13.25
C ARG A 177 -5.63 -10.48 12.33
N HIS A 178 -6.92 -10.29 12.53
CA HIS A 178 -7.93 -10.79 11.62
C HIS A 178 -8.12 -9.80 10.47
N LEU A 179 -7.97 -10.28 9.23
CA LEU A 179 -8.29 -9.51 8.02
C LEU A 179 -9.69 -9.88 7.52
N SER A 180 -10.39 -8.90 6.98
CA SER A 180 -11.70 -9.07 6.33
C SER A 180 -11.79 -8.08 5.16
N GLU A 181 -10.97 -8.29 4.14
CA GLU A 181 -10.77 -7.38 3.02
C GLU A 181 -11.01 -8.12 1.70
N GLY A 182 -12.27 -8.11 1.24
CA GLY A 182 -12.71 -8.79 0.03
C GLY A 182 -12.57 -10.31 0.11
N GLN A 183 -12.24 -10.94 -1.02
CA GLN A 183 -12.16 -12.39 -1.14
C GLN A 183 -10.78 -12.96 -0.81
N TYR A 184 -9.73 -12.15 -0.96
CA TYR A 184 -8.34 -12.62 -0.96
C TYR A 184 -7.50 -12.12 0.22
N HIS A 185 -8.07 -11.35 1.15
CA HIS A 185 -7.44 -10.99 2.42
C HIS A 185 -8.42 -11.29 3.57
N VAL A 186 -8.47 -12.54 4.01
CA VAL A 186 -9.46 -13.01 5.00
C VAL A 186 -8.81 -13.94 6.03
N GLY A 187 -9.19 -13.75 7.29
CA GLY A 187 -8.81 -14.62 8.40
C GLY A 187 -7.59 -14.16 9.18
N GLN A 188 -7.13 -15.02 10.08
CA GLN A 188 -5.98 -14.73 10.94
C GLN A 188 -4.70 -14.60 10.12
N SER A 189 -4.06 -13.46 10.22
CA SER A 189 -2.92 -13.07 9.43
C SER A 189 -1.82 -12.47 10.30
N ALA A 190 -0.57 -12.68 9.91
CA ALA A 190 0.58 -12.08 10.57
C ALA A 190 1.15 -10.98 9.68
N VAL A 191 1.14 -9.75 10.18
CA VAL A 191 1.52 -8.55 9.43
C VAL A 191 2.58 -7.72 10.16
N VAL A 192 3.21 -6.83 9.44
CA VAL A 192 4.05 -5.74 9.95
C VAL A 192 3.40 -4.42 9.55
N GLN A 193 3.43 -3.45 10.47
CA GLN A 193 2.88 -2.11 10.31
C GLN A 193 3.93 -1.06 10.61
N ILE A 194 4.05 -0.05 9.75
CA ILE A 194 4.99 1.07 9.87
C ILE A 194 4.25 2.39 9.64
N ILE A 195 4.55 3.38 10.48
CA ILE A 195 4.35 4.79 10.18
C ILE A 195 5.71 5.47 10.36
N GLY A 196 6.24 5.99 9.26
CA GLY A 196 7.51 6.71 9.22
C GLY A 196 7.29 8.17 8.87
N HIS A 197 8.04 9.07 9.51
CA HIS A 197 8.01 10.52 9.33
C HIS A 197 9.36 10.99 8.76
N LYS A 198 9.34 11.81 7.73
CA LYS A 198 10.51 12.41 7.07
C LYS A 198 11.11 13.53 7.88
#